data_4590a407da42416b40cf68aa44ce2fc6
#
_entry.id   4590a407da42416b40cf68aa44ce2fc6
#
_cell.length_a   1.000
_cell.length_b   1.000
_cell.length_c   1.000
_cell.angle_alpha   90.00
_cell.angle_beta   90.00
_cell.angle_gamma   90.00
#
_symmetry.space_group_name_H-M   'P 1'
#
loop_
_entity.id
_entity.type
_entity.pdbx_description
1 polymer ?
#
loop_
_entity_poly.entity_id
_entity_poly.type
_entity_poly.pdbx_seq_one_letter_code
_entity_poly.pdbx_strand_id
1 'polypeptide(L)'
;MARLAWLVQMLVLLTALPVSAETAYNSGQRRVALVIGVGGYSKVPPLPNPPNDARAVAASLRELGFEVTELIDPSHAGMRLAEPDFVDRLIDADVALLFYAGHSIQIDGSSYLVPTDAGLTRLADVPAQMFELSRIVNRMDRLAKTKIVILDACRDNPFLNALLEDSKATGSAVKVGQGLATMDTLVDGKDLQPTELDTYGTVVAYAAAPGKVALDGDGVNSPYTAALLRHIGEPGLEIGRLFRQVAADVIDQTGGNQKPEYLVKLTGEFHFRNPEPGECDTLAAEPLNNLSIKGVDFDAIDTAKAIPACRKAVEGDPENPRLLHNLARALDAAHQYEASIPYYRQAADKGYIHALNNLGVMYINGQGVKQDFAAGNALLKRARSLGHLQARVNMQGTDFSVLFKAPEFAEVQKRLIAGGFLSGQADGNFGPGTKAALQQYQRANKLAEKGISLETLDHMNLVSVIPAFSLQ
;
A
#
# COMPACT_ATOMS: atom_id res chain seq x y z
N MET A 1 18.76 75.54 11.26
CA MET A 1 19.45 74.45 11.99
C MET A 1 18.65 73.17 11.69
N ALA A 2 19.06 72.46 10.66
CA ALA A 2 18.42 71.25 10.18
C ALA A 2 19.19 70.04 10.71
N ARG A 3 18.53 69.11 11.39
CA ARG A 3 19.08 67.79 11.75
C ARG A 3 18.60 66.77 10.77
N LEU A 4 19.53 66.27 9.96
CA LEU A 4 19.41 65.16 9.03
C LEU A 4 19.34 63.86 9.81
N ALA A 5 18.24 63.09 9.69
CA ALA A 5 18.11 61.75 10.21
C ALA A 5 18.37 60.75 9.06
N TRP A 6 19.43 60.00 9.19
CA TRP A 6 19.75 58.87 8.30
C TRP A 6 18.96 57.64 8.74
N LEU A 7 18.05 57.18 7.92
CA LEU A 7 17.41 55.87 8.00
C LEU A 7 18.24 54.87 7.18
N VAL A 8 18.94 53.97 7.90
CA VAL A 8 19.61 52.81 7.30
C VAL A 8 18.53 51.75 7.09
N GLN A 9 18.09 51.54 5.83
CA GLN A 9 17.30 50.38 5.43
C GLN A 9 18.23 49.18 5.35
N MET A 10 18.11 48.28 6.31
CA MET A 10 18.74 46.97 6.30
C MET A 10 17.91 46.06 5.41
N LEU A 11 18.34 45.89 4.13
CA LEU A 11 17.76 44.93 3.17
C LEU A 11 18.20 43.52 3.60
N VAL A 12 17.35 42.82 4.32
CA VAL A 12 17.54 41.38 4.58
C VAL A 12 17.24 40.64 3.28
N LEU A 13 18.29 40.30 2.53
CA LEU A 13 18.20 39.30 1.46
C LEU A 13 17.94 37.93 2.13
N LEU A 14 16.67 37.52 2.16
CA LEU A 14 16.35 36.11 2.30
C LEU A 14 16.80 35.41 1.02
N THR A 15 18.00 34.84 1.05
CA THR A 15 18.38 33.81 0.08
C THR A 15 17.52 32.60 0.33
N ALA A 16 16.43 32.45 -0.43
CA ALA A 16 15.73 31.19 -0.54
C ALA A 16 16.76 30.18 -1.09
N LEU A 17 17.20 29.26 -0.23
CA LEU A 17 17.92 28.09 -0.67
C LEU A 17 17.00 27.37 -1.68
N PRO A 18 17.52 26.94 -2.84
CA PRO A 18 16.72 26.13 -3.73
C PRO A 18 16.34 24.85 -2.97
N VAL A 19 15.06 24.68 -2.68
CA VAL A 19 14.51 23.36 -2.34
C VAL A 19 14.81 22.53 -3.57
N SER A 20 15.70 21.55 -3.41
CA SER A 20 16.08 20.66 -4.49
C SER A 20 14.80 20.05 -5.06
N ALA A 21 14.66 20.12 -6.37
CA ALA A 21 13.49 19.60 -7.09
C ALA A 21 13.25 18.08 -6.87
N GLU A 22 14.22 17.37 -6.30
CA GLU A 22 14.19 15.95 -6.01
C GLU A 22 13.20 15.54 -4.91
N THR A 23 12.85 16.42 -3.97
CA THR A 23 11.88 16.09 -2.91
C THR A 23 10.42 16.22 -3.36
N ALA A 24 10.15 16.75 -4.56
CA ALA A 24 8.80 17.00 -5.05
C ALA A 24 8.07 15.74 -5.57
N TYR A 25 8.80 14.68 -5.94
CA TYR A 25 8.20 13.52 -6.64
C TYR A 25 7.37 12.58 -5.76
N ASN A 26 7.54 12.63 -4.43
CA ASN A 26 6.81 11.79 -3.47
C ASN A 26 6.17 12.62 -2.34
N SER A 27 5.92 13.90 -2.57
CA SER A 27 5.39 14.83 -1.57
C SER A 27 4.02 14.36 -1.06
N GLY A 28 3.98 13.94 0.19
CA GLY A 28 2.76 13.55 0.90
C GLY A 28 2.81 12.16 1.53
N GLN A 29 3.67 11.25 1.10
CA GLN A 29 3.80 9.92 1.73
C GLN A 29 4.99 9.91 2.69
N ARG A 30 4.74 9.49 3.93
CA ARG A 30 5.82 9.20 4.88
C ARG A 30 6.35 7.81 4.66
N ARG A 31 7.61 7.70 4.23
CA ARG A 31 8.29 6.47 3.83
C ARG A 31 9.43 6.16 4.79
N VAL A 32 9.41 4.99 5.40
CA VAL A 32 10.41 4.56 6.40
C VAL A 32 11.03 3.24 5.96
N ALA A 33 12.35 3.11 6.06
CA ALA A 33 13.05 1.88 5.71
C ALA A 33 14.04 1.45 6.79
N LEU A 34 14.12 0.13 7.01
CA LEU A 34 15.18 -0.55 7.73
C LEU A 34 16.01 -1.35 6.73
N VAL A 35 17.28 -1.03 6.61
CA VAL A 35 18.21 -1.66 5.67
C VAL A 35 19.32 -2.32 6.44
N ILE A 36 19.48 -3.64 6.30
CA ILE A 36 20.44 -4.44 7.06
C ILE A 36 21.32 -5.22 6.10
N GLY A 37 22.64 -5.09 6.22
CA GLY A 37 23.63 -5.91 5.51
C GLY A 37 24.57 -6.57 6.47
N VAL A 38 24.68 -7.90 6.41
CA VAL A 38 25.55 -8.70 7.29
C VAL A 38 26.46 -9.57 6.46
N GLY A 39 27.75 -9.29 6.54
CA GLY A 39 28.80 -10.04 5.83
C GLY A 39 29.98 -10.42 6.72
N GLY A 40 30.25 -9.63 7.76
CA GLY A 40 31.38 -9.79 8.68
C GLY A 40 31.18 -10.83 9.77
N TYR A 41 30.79 -12.05 9.41
CA TYR A 41 30.50 -13.13 10.35
C TYR A 41 31.76 -13.63 11.06
N SER A 42 31.67 -13.86 12.37
CA SER A 42 32.79 -14.35 13.18
C SER A 42 32.89 -15.87 13.31
N LYS A 43 31.79 -16.62 13.06
CA LYS A 43 31.65 -18.04 13.30
C LYS A 43 31.24 -18.84 12.06
N VAL A 44 30.87 -18.19 10.99
CA VAL A 44 30.49 -18.78 9.71
C VAL A 44 31.23 -18.08 8.57
N PRO A 45 31.26 -18.63 7.34
CA PRO A 45 31.93 -17.99 6.22
C PRO A 45 31.45 -16.56 5.99
N PRO A 46 32.36 -15.58 5.83
CA PRO A 46 31.98 -14.21 5.54
C PRO A 46 31.41 -14.09 4.13
N LEU A 47 30.58 -13.05 3.93
CA LEU A 47 30.02 -12.66 2.64
C LEU A 47 30.49 -11.24 2.31
N PRO A 48 31.21 -11.02 1.19
CA PRO A 48 31.75 -9.69 0.89
C PRO A 48 30.72 -8.66 0.46
N ASN A 49 29.61 -9.07 -0.21
CA ASN A 49 28.67 -8.14 -0.83
C ASN A 49 27.54 -7.60 0.07
N PRO A 50 26.97 -8.32 1.04
CA PRO A 50 25.83 -7.83 1.82
C PRO A 50 26.00 -6.43 2.46
N PRO A 51 27.19 -6.06 3.02
CA PRO A 51 27.44 -4.70 3.50
C PRO A 51 27.39 -3.65 2.39
N ASN A 52 27.85 -3.98 1.18
CA ASN A 52 27.82 -3.08 0.02
C ASN A 52 26.39 -2.95 -0.52
N ASP A 53 25.67 -4.07 -0.60
CA ASP A 53 24.27 -4.12 -1.02
C ASP A 53 23.40 -3.22 -0.15
N ALA A 54 23.54 -3.35 1.17
CA ALA A 54 22.79 -2.53 2.12
C ALA A 54 23.12 -1.04 1.97
N ARG A 55 24.40 -0.66 1.83
CA ARG A 55 24.78 0.75 1.63
C ARG A 55 24.20 1.31 0.32
N ALA A 56 24.28 0.56 -0.76
CA ALA A 56 23.80 0.99 -2.06
C ALA A 56 22.26 1.13 -2.08
N VAL A 57 21.54 0.16 -1.49
CA VAL A 57 20.08 0.23 -1.35
C VAL A 57 19.67 1.37 -0.42
N ALA A 58 20.37 1.57 0.72
CA ALA A 58 20.08 2.67 1.63
C ALA A 58 20.27 4.04 0.95
N ALA A 59 21.31 4.20 0.16
CA ALA A 59 21.54 5.43 -0.61
C ALA A 59 20.41 5.69 -1.61
N SER A 60 20.06 4.68 -2.41
CA SER A 60 18.95 4.78 -3.38
C SER A 60 17.61 5.08 -2.71
N LEU A 61 17.30 4.43 -1.57
CA LEU A 61 16.05 4.68 -0.84
C LEU A 61 16.00 6.10 -0.27
N ARG A 62 17.13 6.67 0.19
CA ARG A 62 17.19 8.08 0.62
C ARG A 62 16.87 9.04 -0.51
N GLU A 63 17.42 8.80 -1.72
CA GLU A 63 17.09 9.58 -2.93
C GLU A 63 15.60 9.46 -3.30
N LEU A 64 14.96 8.32 -2.99
CA LEU A 64 13.54 8.05 -3.19
C LEU A 64 12.64 8.55 -2.04
N GLY A 65 13.20 9.33 -1.10
CA GLY A 65 12.45 9.99 -0.04
C GLY A 65 12.13 9.11 1.17
N PHE A 66 12.85 8.02 1.40
CA PHE A 66 12.71 7.21 2.61
C PHE A 66 13.56 7.76 3.76
N GLU A 67 13.00 7.76 4.97
CA GLU A 67 13.75 7.85 6.21
C GLU A 67 14.41 6.49 6.46
N VAL A 68 15.72 6.37 6.27
CA VAL A 68 16.44 5.09 6.30
C VAL A 68 17.21 4.90 7.60
N THR A 69 16.89 3.81 8.32
CA THR A 69 17.75 3.24 9.37
C THR A 69 18.64 2.17 8.72
N GLU A 70 19.95 2.39 8.75
CA GLU A 70 20.94 1.52 8.10
C GLU A 70 21.78 0.79 9.15
N LEU A 71 21.87 -0.54 9.04
CA LEU A 71 22.66 -1.39 9.91
C LEU A 71 23.65 -2.19 9.07
N ILE A 72 24.94 -1.95 9.26
CA ILE A 72 26.02 -2.66 8.58
C ILE A 72 26.74 -3.53 9.62
N ASP A 73 26.82 -4.83 9.32
CA ASP A 73 27.44 -5.83 10.17
C ASP A 73 26.97 -5.77 11.64
N PRO A 74 25.65 -5.66 11.91
CA PRO A 74 25.19 -5.60 13.28
C PRO A 74 25.37 -6.95 14.00
N SER A 75 25.72 -6.86 15.29
CA SER A 75 25.57 -7.98 16.24
C SER A 75 24.08 -8.20 16.56
N HIS A 76 23.75 -9.32 17.22
CA HIS A 76 22.39 -9.55 17.72
C HIS A 76 21.90 -8.39 18.61
N ALA A 77 22.77 -7.92 19.52
CA ALA A 77 22.46 -6.75 20.37
C ALA A 77 22.23 -5.49 19.54
N GLY A 78 23.01 -5.25 18.47
CA GLY A 78 22.84 -4.12 17.57
C GLY A 78 21.49 -4.14 16.83
N MET A 79 21.05 -5.28 16.31
CA MET A 79 19.72 -5.44 15.70
C MET A 79 18.60 -5.17 16.71
N ARG A 80 18.75 -5.68 17.94
CA ARG A 80 17.78 -5.50 19.03
C ARG A 80 17.66 -4.05 19.49
N LEU A 81 18.75 -3.30 19.50
CA LEU A 81 18.75 -1.88 19.86
C LEU A 81 18.13 -0.99 18.78
N ALA A 82 18.26 -1.36 17.52
CA ALA A 82 17.68 -0.61 16.41
C ALA A 82 16.17 -0.86 16.21
N GLU A 83 15.65 -1.99 16.69
CA GLU A 83 14.23 -2.36 16.54
C GLU A 83 13.27 -1.28 17.12
N PRO A 84 13.40 -0.83 18.37
CA PRO A 84 12.50 0.20 18.93
C PRO A 84 12.52 1.50 18.15
N ASP A 85 13.71 1.99 17.78
CA ASP A 85 13.86 3.24 17.02
C ASP A 85 13.19 3.16 15.64
N PHE A 86 13.33 2.02 14.96
CA PHE A 86 12.61 1.77 13.71
C PHE A 86 11.09 1.71 13.93
N VAL A 87 10.62 1.03 14.98
CA VAL A 87 9.19 0.91 15.30
C VAL A 87 8.57 2.27 15.59
N ASP A 88 9.26 3.14 16.34
CA ASP A 88 8.80 4.49 16.62
C ASP A 88 8.66 5.32 15.33
N ARG A 89 9.54 5.12 14.37
CA ARG A 89 9.45 5.77 13.05
C ARG A 89 8.33 5.23 12.18
N LEU A 90 7.82 4.01 12.43
CA LEU A 90 6.68 3.46 11.70
C LEU A 90 5.35 4.12 12.06
N ILE A 91 5.26 4.83 13.20
CA ILE A 91 4.03 5.54 13.57
C ILE A 91 3.69 6.55 12.47
N ASP A 92 2.46 6.47 11.95
CA ASP A 92 1.97 7.28 10.83
C ASP A 92 2.73 7.13 9.49
N ALA A 93 3.51 6.06 9.32
CA ALA A 93 4.14 5.77 8.05
C ALA A 93 3.12 5.26 7.01
N ASP A 94 3.17 5.81 5.81
CA ASP A 94 2.40 5.30 4.68
C ASP A 94 3.07 4.06 4.08
N VAL A 95 4.41 4.04 4.05
CA VAL A 95 5.21 2.95 3.47
C VAL A 95 6.31 2.54 4.45
N ALA A 96 6.34 1.25 4.77
CA ALA A 96 7.42 0.61 5.51
C ALA A 96 8.19 -0.34 4.60
N LEU A 97 9.52 -0.26 4.60
CA LEU A 97 10.38 -1.15 3.84
C LEU A 97 11.41 -1.82 4.75
N LEU A 98 11.55 -3.13 4.61
CA LEU A 98 12.67 -3.89 5.15
C LEU A 98 13.50 -4.45 3.99
N PHE A 99 14.78 -4.12 3.96
CA PHE A 99 15.79 -4.79 3.13
C PHE A 99 16.78 -5.53 4.02
N TYR A 100 17.04 -6.77 3.67
CA TYR A 100 18.06 -7.57 4.34
C TYR A 100 18.93 -8.29 3.32
N ALA A 101 20.25 -8.18 3.47
CA ALA A 101 21.24 -8.97 2.75
C ALA A 101 22.13 -9.73 3.75
N GLY A 102 22.34 -11.05 3.55
CA GLY A 102 23.13 -11.89 4.45
C GLY A 102 22.64 -13.33 4.57
N HIS A 103 23.19 -14.06 5.56
CA HIS A 103 22.72 -15.40 5.88
C HIS A 103 21.37 -15.38 6.61
N SER A 104 20.55 -16.37 6.32
CA SER A 104 19.28 -16.61 7.01
C SER A 104 19.03 -18.08 7.25
N ILE A 105 18.26 -18.40 8.29
CA ILE A 105 17.91 -19.78 8.64
C ILE A 105 16.40 -19.91 8.88
N GLN A 106 15.88 -21.11 8.68
CA GLN A 106 14.49 -21.45 9.00
C GLN A 106 14.42 -22.54 10.06
N ILE A 107 13.62 -22.33 11.10
CA ILE A 107 13.38 -23.29 12.17
C ILE A 107 11.88 -23.31 12.45
N ASP A 108 11.26 -24.49 12.35
CA ASP A 108 9.82 -24.72 12.53
C ASP A 108 8.91 -23.72 11.76
N GLY A 109 9.34 -23.34 10.55
CA GLY A 109 8.62 -22.40 9.72
C GLY A 109 8.91 -20.93 10.01
N SER A 110 9.57 -20.60 11.12
CA SER A 110 10.02 -19.24 11.44
C SER A 110 11.32 -18.89 10.74
N SER A 111 11.43 -17.69 10.19
CA SER A 111 12.64 -17.17 9.54
C SER A 111 13.46 -16.32 10.51
N TYR A 112 14.76 -16.55 10.50
CA TYR A 112 15.71 -15.83 11.34
C TYR A 112 16.84 -15.22 10.51
N LEU A 113 17.17 -13.98 10.80
CA LEU A 113 18.31 -13.26 10.26
C LEU A 113 19.53 -13.56 11.13
N VAL A 114 20.69 -13.80 10.50
CA VAL A 114 21.93 -14.17 11.18
C VAL A 114 22.76 -12.94 11.47
N PRO A 115 22.99 -12.55 12.76
CA PRO A 115 23.88 -11.45 13.11
C PRO A 115 25.36 -11.86 13.01
N THR A 116 26.29 -10.90 13.05
CA THR A 116 27.73 -11.14 12.92
C THR A 116 28.32 -12.04 14.01
N ASP A 117 27.75 -11.99 15.22
CA ASP A 117 28.22 -12.72 16.41
C ASP A 117 27.52 -14.06 16.63
N ALA A 118 26.60 -14.46 15.74
CA ALA A 118 25.89 -15.72 15.82
C ALA A 118 26.83 -16.93 15.71
N GLY A 119 26.58 -17.94 16.54
CA GLY A 119 27.39 -19.18 16.56
C GLY A 119 26.61 -20.33 17.14
N LEU A 120 25.57 -20.79 16.42
CA LEU A 120 24.65 -21.81 16.88
C LEU A 120 25.28 -23.19 16.90
N THR A 121 25.17 -23.85 18.05
CA THR A 121 25.46 -25.27 18.21
C THR A 121 24.25 -26.04 18.75
N ARG A 122 23.25 -25.36 19.32
CA ARG A 122 22.04 -25.97 19.88
C ARG A 122 20.78 -25.16 19.45
N LEU A 123 19.69 -25.90 19.26
CA LEU A 123 18.38 -25.28 18.95
C LEU A 123 17.91 -24.32 20.05
N ALA A 124 18.19 -24.61 21.31
CA ALA A 124 17.82 -23.78 22.43
C ALA A 124 18.47 -22.38 22.41
N ASP A 125 19.58 -22.21 21.70
CA ASP A 125 20.30 -20.94 21.63
C ASP A 125 19.74 -19.97 20.57
N VAL A 126 18.86 -20.45 19.68
CA VAL A 126 18.29 -19.68 18.56
C VAL A 126 17.65 -18.36 19.02
N PRO A 127 16.75 -18.30 20.02
CA PRO A 127 16.11 -17.05 20.42
C PRO A 127 17.10 -16.02 21.00
N ALA A 128 18.24 -16.47 21.53
CA ALA A 128 19.25 -15.62 22.14
C ALA A 128 20.31 -15.11 21.15
N GLN A 129 20.50 -15.80 20.02
CA GLN A 129 21.57 -15.48 19.07
C GLN A 129 21.06 -15.05 17.70
N MET A 130 19.79 -15.29 17.38
CA MET A 130 19.20 -15.00 16.07
C MET A 130 18.12 -13.93 16.17
N PHE A 131 17.99 -13.14 15.11
CA PHE A 131 16.95 -12.12 15.04
C PHE A 131 15.76 -12.65 14.23
N GLU A 132 14.63 -12.84 14.89
CA GLU A 132 13.42 -13.35 14.24
C GLU A 132 12.78 -12.30 13.32
N LEU A 133 12.64 -12.63 12.03
CA LEU A 133 12.13 -11.73 10.99
C LEU A 133 10.69 -11.28 11.28
N SER A 134 9.85 -12.18 11.80
CA SER A 134 8.44 -11.91 12.12
C SER A 134 8.25 -10.73 13.09
N ARG A 135 9.22 -10.46 13.96
CA ARG A 135 9.17 -9.34 14.91
C ARG A 135 9.02 -7.99 14.19
N ILE A 136 9.82 -7.75 13.15
CA ILE A 136 9.79 -6.51 12.36
C ILE A 136 8.57 -6.51 11.44
N VAL A 137 8.34 -7.62 10.72
CA VAL A 137 7.22 -7.72 9.76
C VAL A 137 5.87 -7.48 10.44
N ASN A 138 5.65 -8.08 11.63
CA ASN A 138 4.42 -7.86 12.41
C ASN A 138 4.26 -6.39 12.89
N ARG A 139 5.35 -5.67 13.13
CA ARG A 139 5.28 -4.23 13.47
C ARG A 139 4.92 -3.40 12.25
N MET A 140 5.57 -3.67 11.12
CA MET A 140 5.23 -3.03 9.84
C MET A 140 3.75 -3.26 9.49
N ASP A 141 3.26 -4.48 9.71
CA ASP A 141 1.88 -4.86 9.42
C ASP A 141 0.83 -4.06 10.21
N ARG A 142 1.15 -3.72 11.45
CA ARG A 142 0.25 -2.97 12.33
C ARG A 142 0.33 -1.45 12.16
N LEU A 143 1.44 -0.91 11.67
CA LEU A 143 1.73 0.51 11.74
C LEU A 143 1.82 1.20 10.38
N ALA A 144 2.03 0.45 9.29
CA ALA A 144 2.17 1.03 7.96
C ALA A 144 1.08 0.52 7.00
N LYS A 145 0.68 1.38 6.05
CA LYS A 145 -0.34 1.04 5.05
C LYS A 145 0.21 0.09 3.98
N THR A 146 1.40 0.35 3.48
CA THR A 146 2.11 -0.48 2.50
C THR A 146 3.38 -1.06 3.11
N LYS A 147 3.57 -2.37 3.00
CA LYS A 147 4.72 -3.09 3.53
C LYS A 147 5.51 -3.73 2.40
N ILE A 148 6.80 -3.47 2.37
CA ILE A 148 7.71 -4.01 1.37
C ILE A 148 8.83 -4.75 2.10
N VAL A 149 8.99 -6.03 1.84
CA VAL A 149 10.04 -6.87 2.41
C VAL A 149 10.88 -7.41 1.27
N ILE A 150 12.15 -7.04 1.23
CA ILE A 150 13.11 -7.46 0.21
C ILE A 150 14.23 -8.23 0.90
N LEU A 151 14.40 -9.50 0.51
CA LEU A 151 15.32 -10.41 1.16
C LEU A 151 16.34 -10.96 0.16
N ASP A 152 17.51 -10.33 0.16
CA ASP A 152 18.68 -10.78 -0.57
C ASP A 152 19.54 -11.68 0.34
N ALA A 153 18.96 -12.82 0.67
CA ALA A 153 19.56 -13.74 1.63
C ALA A 153 19.80 -15.10 1.02
N CYS A 154 21.01 -15.61 1.24
CA CYS A 154 21.33 -17.00 0.95
C CYS A 154 20.41 -17.90 1.75
N ARG A 155 19.85 -18.91 1.09
CA ARG A 155 19.04 -19.94 1.74
C ARG A 155 19.88 -21.14 2.17
N ASP A 156 21.18 -20.92 2.31
CA ASP A 156 22.09 -21.91 2.84
C ASP A 156 22.26 -21.68 4.35
N ASN A 157 21.82 -22.66 5.14
CA ASN A 157 21.89 -22.57 6.59
C ASN A 157 23.29 -22.96 7.05
N PRO A 158 24.14 -22.01 7.47
CA PRO A 158 25.53 -22.34 7.86
C PRO A 158 25.64 -23.17 9.14
N PHE A 159 24.56 -23.31 9.90
CA PHE A 159 24.49 -24.08 11.15
C PHE A 159 23.73 -25.39 10.98
N LEU A 160 23.31 -25.77 9.76
CA LEU A 160 22.42 -26.90 9.52
C LEU A 160 22.91 -28.19 10.17
N ASN A 161 24.19 -28.55 9.96
CA ASN A 161 24.74 -29.79 10.48
C ASN A 161 24.76 -29.84 12.01
N ALA A 162 25.19 -28.76 12.67
CA ALA A 162 25.24 -28.67 14.13
C ALA A 162 23.82 -28.73 14.75
N LEU A 163 22.84 -28.06 14.14
CA LEU A 163 21.48 -28.09 14.62
C LEU A 163 20.76 -29.41 14.39
N LEU A 164 21.10 -30.15 13.31
CA LEU A 164 20.57 -31.48 13.06
C LEU A 164 21.18 -32.52 14.05
N GLU A 165 22.44 -32.39 14.42
CA GLU A 165 23.07 -33.20 15.44
C GLU A 165 22.46 -32.98 16.82
N ASP A 166 22.24 -31.70 17.21
CA ASP A 166 21.57 -31.35 18.47
C ASP A 166 20.11 -31.86 18.49
N SER A 167 19.38 -31.72 17.40
CA SER A 167 18.02 -32.26 17.27
C SER A 167 17.96 -33.77 17.49
N LYS A 168 18.89 -34.51 16.91
CA LYS A 168 19.02 -35.97 17.10
C LYS A 168 19.38 -36.31 18.53
N ALA A 169 20.33 -35.59 19.12
CA ALA A 169 20.80 -35.83 20.49
C ALA A 169 19.75 -35.56 21.54
N THR A 170 18.90 -34.53 21.33
CA THR A 170 17.84 -34.13 22.24
C THR A 170 16.50 -34.82 21.99
N GLY A 171 16.36 -35.56 20.90
CA GLY A 171 15.08 -36.16 20.47
C GLY A 171 14.05 -35.13 20.06
N SER A 172 14.48 -33.90 19.71
CA SER A 172 13.60 -32.80 19.30
C SER A 172 13.00 -33.07 17.93
N ALA A 173 11.67 -32.91 17.79
CA ALA A 173 10.97 -33.01 16.51
C ALA A 173 11.06 -31.73 15.65
N VAL A 174 11.93 -30.77 16.01
CA VAL A 174 12.11 -29.49 15.34
C VAL A 174 12.56 -29.68 13.89
N LYS A 175 11.88 -29.03 12.96
CA LYS A 175 12.25 -29.03 11.55
C LYS A 175 13.24 -27.88 11.29
N VAL A 176 14.49 -28.24 11.03
CA VAL A 176 15.50 -27.27 10.58
C VAL A 176 15.48 -27.25 9.05
N GLY A 177 15.08 -26.11 8.48
CA GLY A 177 15.03 -25.90 7.04
C GLY A 177 16.25 -25.18 6.49
N GLN A 178 16.43 -25.27 5.18
CA GLN A 178 17.36 -24.41 4.46
C GLN A 178 16.64 -23.11 4.08
N GLY A 179 17.17 -21.97 4.54
CA GLY A 179 16.76 -20.63 4.12
C GLY A 179 15.50 -20.07 4.77
N LEU A 180 14.89 -19.12 4.07
CA LEU A 180 13.70 -18.39 4.54
C LEU A 180 12.42 -19.21 4.34
N ALA A 181 11.43 -18.98 5.21
CA ALA A 181 10.08 -19.52 5.08
C ALA A 181 9.44 -19.15 3.73
N THR A 182 8.45 -19.92 3.30
CA THR A 182 7.66 -19.57 2.12
C THR A 182 6.89 -18.25 2.32
N MET A 183 6.51 -17.59 1.22
CA MET A 183 5.79 -16.32 1.26
C MET A 183 4.52 -16.40 2.12
N ASP A 184 3.80 -17.50 2.06
CA ASP A 184 2.54 -17.70 2.80
C ASP A 184 2.76 -17.65 4.33
N THR A 185 3.89 -18.10 4.84
CA THR A 185 4.20 -18.06 6.29
C THR A 185 4.58 -16.67 6.79
N LEU A 186 5.03 -15.77 5.92
CA LEU A 186 5.31 -14.37 6.29
C LEU A 186 4.06 -13.48 6.21
N VAL A 187 3.06 -13.90 5.42
CA VAL A 187 1.83 -13.13 5.19
C VAL A 187 0.64 -13.65 6.01
N ASP A 188 0.62 -14.97 6.28
CA ASP A 188 -0.45 -15.64 7.02
C ASP A 188 -0.03 -15.98 8.46
N GLY A 189 0.54 -15.04 9.19
CA GLY A 189 0.77 -15.18 10.63
C GLY A 189 -0.54 -15.57 11.32
N LYS A 190 -0.58 -16.75 11.95
CA LYS A 190 -1.78 -17.34 12.57
C LYS A 190 -2.44 -16.50 13.67
N ASP A 191 -1.82 -15.37 14.05
CA ASP A 191 -2.25 -14.51 15.14
C ASP A 191 -2.69 -13.11 14.70
N LEU A 192 -2.73 -12.81 13.40
CA LEU A 192 -3.21 -11.53 12.90
C LEU A 192 -4.72 -11.60 12.74
N GLN A 193 -5.46 -11.09 13.75
CA GLN A 193 -6.86 -10.73 13.57
C GLN A 193 -6.91 -9.66 12.46
N PRO A 194 -7.86 -9.77 11.50
CA PRO A 194 -8.06 -8.73 10.50
C PRO A 194 -8.34 -7.41 11.23
N THR A 195 -7.38 -6.49 11.22
CA THR A 195 -7.63 -5.12 11.67
C THR A 195 -8.14 -4.32 10.48
N GLU A 196 -8.93 -3.26 10.73
CA GLU A 196 -9.42 -2.35 9.67
C GLU A 196 -8.28 -1.71 8.83
N LEU A 197 -7.01 -1.99 9.18
CA LEU A 197 -5.79 -1.54 8.53
C LEU A 197 -5.30 -2.49 7.41
N ASP A 198 -5.92 -3.63 7.19
CA ASP A 198 -5.56 -4.62 6.14
C ASP A 198 -5.68 -4.11 4.69
N THR A 199 -5.76 -2.83 4.50
CA THR A 199 -6.31 -2.26 3.29
C THR A 199 -5.32 -1.94 2.20
N TYR A 200 -4.00 -1.94 2.45
CA TYR A 200 -3.08 -1.41 1.44
C TYR A 200 -2.10 -2.44 0.88
N GLY A 201 -1.70 -3.40 1.66
CA GLY A 201 -1.09 -4.59 1.13
C GLY A 201 0.38 -4.77 1.41
N THR A 202 0.83 -5.93 0.99
CA THR A 202 2.17 -6.44 1.27
C THR A 202 2.87 -6.82 -0.02
N VAL A 203 4.14 -6.47 -0.11
CA VAL A 203 5.07 -6.93 -1.14
C VAL A 203 6.19 -7.70 -0.45
N VAL A 204 6.46 -8.91 -0.91
CA VAL A 204 7.60 -9.71 -0.46
C VAL A 204 8.40 -10.13 -1.67
N ALA A 205 9.68 -9.88 -1.67
CA ALA A 205 10.59 -10.24 -2.75
C ALA A 205 11.81 -10.96 -2.20
N TYR A 206 12.15 -12.06 -2.84
CA TYR A 206 13.28 -12.90 -2.50
C TYR A 206 14.27 -12.96 -3.66
N ALA A 207 15.55 -12.87 -3.36
CA ALA A 207 16.60 -13.05 -4.35
C ALA A 207 16.62 -14.42 -5.00
N ALA A 208 16.13 -15.47 -4.31
CA ALA A 208 16.06 -16.82 -4.83
C ALA A 208 14.79 -17.56 -4.39
N ALA A 209 14.33 -18.52 -5.19
CA ALA A 209 13.22 -19.41 -4.89
C ALA A 209 13.46 -20.26 -3.62
N PRO A 210 12.40 -20.78 -2.95
CA PRO A 210 12.52 -21.66 -1.81
C PRO A 210 13.48 -22.83 -2.03
N GLY A 211 14.43 -23.02 -1.12
CA GLY A 211 15.43 -24.10 -1.21
C GLY A 211 16.51 -23.89 -2.28
N LYS A 212 16.61 -22.69 -2.86
CA LYS A 212 17.67 -22.30 -3.80
C LYS A 212 18.62 -21.28 -3.17
N VAL A 213 19.85 -21.22 -3.69
CA VAL A 213 20.88 -20.29 -3.22
C VAL A 213 20.73 -18.95 -3.93
N ALA A 214 20.78 -17.85 -3.18
CA ALA A 214 21.08 -16.54 -3.72
C ALA A 214 22.61 -16.42 -3.84
N LEU A 215 23.08 -16.02 -5.00
CA LEU A 215 24.52 -15.87 -5.26
C LEU A 215 24.98 -14.52 -4.70
N ASP A 216 26.14 -14.53 -4.02
CA ASP A 216 26.81 -13.30 -3.59
C ASP A 216 27.39 -12.56 -4.81
N GLY A 217 27.86 -13.33 -5.81
CA GLY A 217 28.43 -12.80 -7.06
C GLY A 217 29.87 -12.32 -6.91
N ASP A 218 30.49 -11.99 -8.06
CA ASP A 218 31.87 -11.50 -8.13
C ASP A 218 31.95 -9.95 -8.29
N GLY A 219 30.77 -9.28 -8.28
CA GLY A 219 30.67 -7.82 -8.42
C GLY A 219 30.78 -7.10 -7.07
N VAL A 220 30.56 -5.78 -7.10
CA VAL A 220 30.47 -4.94 -5.89
C VAL A 220 29.17 -5.22 -5.13
N ASN A 221 28.14 -5.62 -5.86
CA ASN A 221 26.84 -6.01 -5.33
C ASN A 221 26.49 -7.43 -5.79
N SER A 222 25.60 -8.09 -5.07
CA SER A 222 24.97 -9.32 -5.51
C SER A 222 24.26 -9.15 -6.84
N PRO A 223 24.05 -10.21 -7.65
CA PRO A 223 23.28 -10.13 -8.89
C PRO A 223 21.87 -9.57 -8.66
N TYR A 224 21.23 -9.92 -7.55
CA TYR A 224 19.88 -9.44 -7.22
C TYR A 224 19.87 -7.96 -6.86
N THR A 225 20.73 -7.52 -5.95
CA THR A 225 20.81 -6.11 -5.57
C THR A 225 21.26 -5.25 -6.73
N ALA A 226 22.21 -5.70 -7.57
CA ALA A 226 22.62 -4.98 -8.78
C ALA A 226 21.43 -4.78 -9.75
N ALA A 227 20.60 -5.81 -9.96
CA ALA A 227 19.39 -5.71 -10.78
C ALA A 227 18.35 -4.78 -10.14
N LEU A 228 18.11 -4.88 -8.83
CA LEU A 228 17.19 -4.01 -8.10
C LEU A 228 17.58 -2.53 -8.26
N LEU A 229 18.85 -2.19 -8.06
CA LEU A 229 19.36 -0.83 -8.14
C LEU A 229 19.25 -0.22 -9.55
N ARG A 230 19.25 -1.05 -10.60
CA ARG A 230 19.02 -0.55 -11.98
C ARG A 230 17.62 -0.02 -12.19
N HIS A 231 16.63 -0.63 -11.54
CA HIS A 231 15.22 -0.37 -11.81
C HIS A 231 14.48 0.41 -10.72
N ILE A 232 14.94 0.38 -9.45
CA ILE A 232 14.20 0.95 -8.32
C ILE A 232 13.94 2.46 -8.45
N GLY A 233 14.81 3.19 -9.17
CA GLY A 233 14.70 4.63 -9.40
C GLY A 233 14.00 5.03 -10.70
N GLU A 234 13.51 4.08 -11.51
CA GLU A 234 12.82 4.38 -12.76
C GLU A 234 11.46 5.07 -12.50
N PRO A 235 11.23 6.28 -13.08
CA PRO A 235 9.97 7.00 -12.89
C PRO A 235 8.78 6.21 -13.43
N GLY A 236 7.73 6.04 -12.63
CA GLY A 236 6.49 5.40 -13.04
C GLY A 236 6.58 3.88 -13.23
N LEU A 237 7.67 3.25 -12.84
CA LEU A 237 7.76 1.80 -12.87
C LEU A 237 6.97 1.22 -11.68
N GLU A 238 5.85 0.54 -11.98
CA GLU A 238 5.02 -0.12 -10.98
C GLU A 238 5.77 -1.30 -10.34
N ILE A 239 5.63 -1.50 -9.02
CA ILE A 239 6.43 -2.42 -8.22
C ILE A 239 6.38 -3.88 -8.71
N GLY A 240 5.25 -4.37 -9.20
CA GLY A 240 5.15 -5.71 -9.77
C GLY A 240 5.89 -5.82 -11.12
N ARG A 241 5.91 -4.76 -11.92
CA ARG A 241 6.73 -4.69 -13.15
C ARG A 241 8.22 -4.62 -12.79
N LEU A 242 8.58 -3.83 -11.77
CA LEU A 242 9.94 -3.73 -11.26
C LEU A 242 10.49 -5.12 -10.90
N PHE A 243 9.79 -5.88 -10.07
CA PHE A 243 10.29 -7.21 -9.68
C PHE A 243 10.29 -8.22 -10.82
N ARG A 244 9.44 -8.07 -11.84
CA ARG A 244 9.55 -8.88 -13.08
C ARG A 244 10.84 -8.57 -13.84
N GLN A 245 11.20 -7.29 -13.97
CA GLN A 245 12.46 -6.88 -14.64
C GLN A 245 13.67 -7.34 -13.83
N VAL A 246 13.67 -7.13 -12.52
CA VAL A 246 14.72 -7.64 -11.62
C VAL A 246 14.89 -9.16 -11.78
N ALA A 247 13.82 -9.92 -11.79
CA ALA A 247 13.89 -11.38 -11.94
C ALA A 247 14.44 -11.77 -13.31
N ALA A 248 14.03 -11.12 -14.39
CA ALA A 248 14.56 -11.37 -15.74
C ALA A 248 16.04 -11.09 -15.82
N ASP A 249 16.50 -9.97 -15.30
CA ASP A 249 17.91 -9.57 -15.29
C ASP A 249 18.78 -10.54 -14.49
N VAL A 250 18.31 -10.96 -13.32
CA VAL A 250 19.02 -11.94 -12.47
C VAL A 250 19.13 -13.31 -13.16
N ILE A 251 18.04 -13.78 -13.78
CA ILE A 251 18.03 -15.05 -14.52
C ILE A 251 19.03 -14.98 -15.68
N ASP A 252 19.03 -13.91 -16.44
CA ASP A 252 19.95 -13.72 -17.57
C ASP A 252 21.41 -13.64 -17.10
N GLN A 253 21.70 -12.77 -16.12
CA GLN A 253 23.04 -12.55 -15.58
C GLN A 253 23.65 -13.83 -14.95
N THR A 254 22.82 -14.69 -14.34
CA THR A 254 23.27 -15.89 -13.67
C THR A 254 23.16 -17.16 -14.53
N GLY A 255 22.81 -17.02 -15.82
CA GLY A 255 22.59 -18.16 -16.72
C GLY A 255 21.50 -19.12 -16.20
N GLY A 256 20.50 -18.60 -15.50
CA GLY A 256 19.37 -19.36 -14.94
C GLY A 256 19.67 -20.06 -13.60
N ASN A 257 20.85 -19.86 -13.02
CA ASN A 257 21.22 -20.48 -11.73
C ASN A 257 20.49 -19.87 -10.54
N GLN A 258 20.12 -18.56 -10.63
CA GLN A 258 19.34 -17.87 -9.61
C GLN A 258 18.01 -17.41 -10.21
N LYS A 259 16.91 -17.71 -9.50
CA LYS A 259 15.54 -17.36 -9.90
C LYS A 259 14.87 -16.63 -8.76
N PRO A 260 14.77 -15.29 -8.82
CA PRO A 260 14.04 -14.51 -7.83
C PRO A 260 12.55 -14.86 -7.82
N GLU A 261 11.94 -14.75 -6.65
CA GLU A 261 10.49 -14.84 -6.47
C GLU A 261 9.95 -13.60 -5.80
N TYR A 262 8.72 -13.25 -6.10
CA TYR A 262 8.05 -12.13 -5.44
C TYR A 262 6.55 -12.36 -5.35
N LEU A 263 5.95 -11.74 -4.34
CA LEU A 263 4.51 -11.71 -4.10
C LEU A 263 4.10 -10.24 -3.96
N VAL A 264 3.14 -9.80 -4.78
CA VAL A 264 2.55 -8.47 -4.70
C VAL A 264 1.07 -8.64 -4.38
N LYS A 265 0.70 -8.33 -3.14
CA LYS A 265 -0.69 -8.28 -2.67
C LYS A 265 -1.03 -6.81 -2.34
N LEU A 266 -1.03 -5.95 -3.33
CA LEU A 266 -1.42 -4.56 -3.21
C LEU A 266 -2.82 -4.33 -3.77
N THR A 267 -3.54 -3.41 -3.15
CA THR A 267 -4.87 -3.01 -3.57
C THR A 267 -4.86 -1.84 -4.56
N GLY A 268 -3.68 -1.29 -4.84
CA GLY A 268 -3.43 -0.21 -5.80
C GLY A 268 -2.00 -0.27 -6.35
N GLU A 269 -1.64 0.65 -7.21
CA GLU A 269 -0.28 0.77 -7.73
C GLU A 269 0.66 1.37 -6.71
N PHE A 270 1.88 0.86 -6.66
CA PHE A 270 2.98 1.46 -5.90
C PHE A 270 4.18 1.70 -6.82
N HIS A 271 4.74 2.91 -6.69
CA HIS A 271 5.94 3.33 -7.40
C HIS A 271 6.97 3.83 -6.40
N PHE A 272 8.22 3.37 -6.52
CA PHE A 272 9.31 3.95 -5.73
C PHE A 272 9.54 5.40 -6.11
N ARG A 273 9.51 5.69 -7.42
CA ARG A 273 9.50 7.03 -7.97
C ARG A 273 8.26 7.22 -8.82
N ASN A 274 7.46 8.21 -8.45
CA ASN A 274 6.22 8.49 -9.16
C ASN A 274 6.49 8.84 -10.64
N PRO A 275 5.53 8.54 -11.54
CA PRO A 275 5.65 8.94 -12.93
C PRO A 275 5.71 10.46 -13.04
N GLU A 276 6.45 10.97 -14.03
CA GLU A 276 6.39 12.38 -14.36
C GLU A 276 5.01 12.71 -14.93
N PRO A 277 4.40 13.83 -14.51
CA PRO A 277 3.08 14.20 -15.00
C PRO A 277 3.17 14.58 -16.49
N GLY A 278 2.38 13.89 -17.30
CA GLY A 278 2.16 14.24 -18.70
C GLY A 278 1.12 15.34 -18.87
N GLU A 279 0.88 15.74 -20.12
CA GLU A 279 -0.15 16.73 -20.46
C GLU A 279 -1.56 16.29 -20.01
N CYS A 280 -1.90 15.00 -20.16
CA CYS A 280 -3.16 14.44 -19.68
C CYS A 280 -3.32 14.61 -18.16
N ASP A 281 -2.26 14.41 -17.40
CA ASP A 281 -2.29 14.56 -15.95
C ASP A 281 -2.51 16.02 -15.52
N THR A 282 -1.81 16.94 -16.18
CA THR A 282 -1.97 18.38 -15.89
C THR A 282 -3.35 18.92 -16.22
N LEU A 283 -4.07 18.26 -17.14
CA LEU A 283 -5.39 18.69 -17.62
C LEU A 283 -6.57 17.95 -16.99
N ALA A 284 -6.35 16.73 -16.48
CA ALA A 284 -7.46 15.88 -16.02
C ALA A 284 -7.19 15.01 -14.78
N ALA A 285 -6.01 15.07 -14.14
CA ALA A 285 -5.79 14.30 -12.91
C ALA A 285 -6.66 14.83 -11.75
N GLU A 286 -7.04 13.91 -10.86
CA GLU A 286 -7.81 14.26 -9.66
C GLU A 286 -6.93 14.99 -8.63
N PRO A 287 -7.41 16.03 -7.92
CA PRO A 287 -6.60 16.81 -6.96
C PRO A 287 -5.99 16.00 -5.82
N LEU A 288 -6.68 14.93 -5.40
CA LEU A 288 -6.26 14.08 -4.27
C LEU A 288 -5.61 12.78 -4.75
N ASN A 289 -4.96 12.78 -5.92
CA ASN A 289 -4.22 11.61 -6.37
C ASN A 289 -2.94 11.38 -5.52
N ASN A 290 -2.52 10.13 -5.41
CA ASN A 290 -1.36 9.73 -4.59
C ASN A 290 0.01 10.08 -5.25
N LEU A 291 0.01 10.77 -6.40
CA LEU A 291 1.17 10.90 -7.26
C LEU A 291 1.83 12.29 -7.19
N SER A 292 1.47 13.14 -6.23
CA SER A 292 1.99 14.52 -6.13
C SER A 292 1.74 15.37 -7.38
N ILE A 293 0.82 14.96 -8.23
CA ILE A 293 0.38 15.74 -9.40
C ILE A 293 -0.66 16.73 -8.91
N LYS A 294 -0.45 18.02 -9.18
CA LYS A 294 -1.48 19.01 -8.95
C LYS A 294 -2.67 18.67 -9.86
N GLY A 295 -3.72 18.12 -9.29
CA GLY A 295 -4.91 17.79 -10.04
C GLY A 295 -5.72 19.02 -10.44
N VAL A 296 -6.78 18.76 -11.19
CA VAL A 296 -7.75 19.76 -11.65
C VAL A 296 -9.11 19.42 -11.04
N ASP A 297 -9.79 20.41 -10.45
CA ASP A 297 -11.16 20.23 -9.99
C ASP A 297 -12.07 19.80 -11.14
N PHE A 298 -13.05 18.94 -10.86
CA PHE A 298 -13.87 18.32 -11.90
C PHE A 298 -14.53 19.36 -12.82
N ASP A 299 -15.10 20.40 -12.24
CA ASP A 299 -15.79 21.48 -12.95
C ASP A 299 -14.82 22.45 -13.69
N ALA A 300 -13.52 22.35 -13.40
CA ALA A 300 -12.48 23.17 -14.02
C ALA A 300 -11.74 22.48 -15.17
N ILE A 301 -12.12 21.26 -15.53
CA ILE A 301 -11.49 20.52 -16.63
C ILE A 301 -11.78 21.20 -17.97
N ASP A 302 -10.74 21.66 -18.65
CA ASP A 302 -10.84 22.08 -20.07
C ASP A 302 -10.97 20.83 -20.95
N THR A 303 -12.20 20.37 -21.14
CA THR A 303 -12.51 19.13 -21.86
C THR A 303 -12.03 19.14 -23.31
N ALA A 304 -11.97 20.32 -23.96
CA ALA A 304 -11.50 20.47 -25.32
C ALA A 304 -9.99 20.16 -25.45
N LYS A 305 -9.20 20.44 -24.42
CA LYS A 305 -7.77 20.12 -24.36
C LYS A 305 -7.52 18.75 -23.72
N ALA A 306 -8.25 18.45 -22.64
CA ALA A 306 -8.02 17.22 -21.85
C ALA A 306 -8.32 15.94 -22.66
N ILE A 307 -9.42 15.88 -23.39
CA ILE A 307 -9.82 14.67 -24.13
C ILE A 307 -8.77 14.27 -25.17
N PRO A 308 -8.30 15.14 -26.10
CA PRO A 308 -7.29 14.73 -27.06
C PRO A 308 -5.92 14.39 -26.42
N ALA A 309 -5.50 15.14 -25.39
CA ALA A 309 -4.27 14.86 -24.66
C ALA A 309 -4.32 13.48 -23.96
N CYS A 310 -5.44 13.19 -23.28
CA CYS A 310 -5.61 11.90 -22.60
C CYS A 310 -5.81 10.73 -23.56
N ARG A 311 -6.46 10.91 -24.72
CA ARG A 311 -6.52 9.87 -25.75
C ARG A 311 -5.12 9.51 -26.24
N LYS A 312 -4.29 10.50 -26.58
CA LYS A 312 -2.91 10.29 -26.99
C LYS A 312 -2.09 9.59 -25.91
N ALA A 313 -2.29 9.94 -24.63
CA ALA A 313 -1.60 9.29 -23.52
C ALA A 313 -2.02 7.82 -23.36
N VAL A 314 -3.31 7.51 -23.47
CA VAL A 314 -3.84 6.13 -23.44
C VAL A 314 -3.38 5.32 -24.65
N GLU A 315 -3.26 5.90 -25.85
CA GLU A 315 -2.68 5.23 -27.02
C GLU A 315 -1.22 4.82 -26.79
N GLY A 316 -0.45 5.63 -26.05
CA GLY A 316 0.94 5.34 -25.69
C GLY A 316 1.11 4.29 -24.60
N ASP A 317 0.17 4.21 -23.65
CA ASP A 317 0.14 3.23 -22.56
C ASP A 317 -1.30 2.83 -22.23
N PRO A 318 -1.90 1.91 -23.02
CA PRO A 318 -3.33 1.54 -22.93
C PRO A 318 -3.67 0.75 -21.65
N GLU A 319 -2.66 0.21 -20.98
CA GLU A 319 -2.84 -0.58 -19.77
C GLU A 319 -2.71 0.25 -18.48
N ASN A 320 -2.40 1.54 -18.58
CA ASN A 320 -2.18 2.42 -17.43
C ASN A 320 -3.50 2.90 -16.83
N PRO A 321 -3.88 2.42 -15.62
CA PRO A 321 -5.19 2.73 -15.04
C PRO A 321 -5.36 4.21 -14.69
N ARG A 322 -4.29 4.93 -14.41
CA ARG A 322 -4.32 6.38 -14.17
C ARG A 322 -4.69 7.16 -15.43
N LEU A 323 -4.08 6.82 -16.57
CA LEU A 323 -4.37 7.48 -17.84
C LEU A 323 -5.80 7.13 -18.32
N LEU A 324 -6.23 5.87 -18.15
CA LEU A 324 -7.60 5.45 -18.41
C LEU A 324 -8.60 6.25 -17.56
N HIS A 325 -8.33 6.39 -16.26
CA HIS A 325 -9.17 7.19 -15.36
C HIS A 325 -9.21 8.66 -15.77
N ASN A 326 -8.06 9.27 -16.09
CA ASN A 326 -8.01 10.68 -16.49
C ASN A 326 -8.78 10.95 -17.79
N LEU A 327 -8.69 10.02 -18.78
CA LEU A 327 -9.52 10.09 -19.99
C LEU A 327 -11.00 9.96 -19.67
N ALA A 328 -11.37 8.97 -18.83
CA ALA A 328 -12.74 8.79 -18.40
C ALA A 328 -13.29 10.06 -17.71
N ARG A 329 -12.49 10.66 -16.84
CA ARG A 329 -12.85 11.88 -16.10
C ARG A 329 -13.01 13.08 -17.02
N ALA A 330 -12.18 13.22 -18.05
CA ALA A 330 -12.32 14.28 -19.07
C ALA A 330 -13.59 14.08 -19.93
N LEU A 331 -13.93 12.84 -20.29
CA LEU A 331 -15.16 12.49 -21.01
C LEU A 331 -16.41 12.73 -20.15
N ASP A 332 -16.34 12.37 -18.86
CA ASP A 332 -17.41 12.56 -17.89
C ASP A 332 -17.68 14.06 -17.68
N ALA A 333 -16.66 14.89 -17.50
CA ALA A 333 -16.78 16.34 -17.43
C ALA A 333 -17.35 16.98 -18.70
N ALA A 334 -17.18 16.32 -19.87
CA ALA A 334 -17.81 16.71 -21.12
C ALA A 334 -19.23 16.17 -21.29
N HIS A 335 -19.82 15.53 -20.26
CA HIS A 335 -21.12 14.84 -20.28
C HIS A 335 -21.21 13.70 -21.33
N GLN A 336 -20.05 13.17 -21.77
CA GLN A 336 -19.97 12.02 -22.67
C GLN A 336 -19.96 10.72 -21.83
N TYR A 337 -21.01 10.53 -21.03
CA TYR A 337 -21.08 9.50 -19.99
C TYR A 337 -20.88 8.07 -20.55
N GLU A 338 -21.58 7.72 -21.62
CA GLU A 338 -21.45 6.38 -22.25
C GLU A 338 -20.04 6.10 -22.73
N ALA A 339 -19.33 7.13 -23.21
CA ALA A 339 -17.96 7.02 -23.69
C ALA A 339 -16.95 6.90 -22.52
N SER A 340 -17.26 7.45 -21.35
CA SER A 340 -16.39 7.41 -20.16
C SER A 340 -16.42 6.05 -19.46
N ILE A 341 -17.55 5.36 -19.45
CA ILE A 341 -17.78 4.10 -18.72
C ILE A 341 -16.74 3.01 -19.03
N PRO A 342 -16.40 2.70 -20.29
CA PRO A 342 -15.41 1.66 -20.59
C PRO A 342 -14.05 1.93 -19.97
N TYR A 343 -13.62 3.19 -19.94
CA TYR A 343 -12.33 3.60 -19.39
C TYR A 343 -12.32 3.57 -17.86
N TYR A 344 -13.39 4.07 -17.22
CA TYR A 344 -13.54 3.92 -15.76
C TYR A 344 -13.58 2.45 -15.35
N ARG A 345 -14.27 1.59 -16.09
CA ARG A 345 -14.35 0.15 -15.80
C ARG A 345 -12.98 -0.50 -15.91
N GLN A 346 -12.25 -0.29 -17.00
CA GLN A 346 -10.91 -0.82 -17.17
C GLN A 346 -9.96 -0.37 -16.05
N ALA A 347 -10.01 0.90 -15.66
CA ALA A 347 -9.20 1.41 -14.54
C ALA A 347 -9.62 0.79 -13.19
N ALA A 348 -10.93 0.64 -12.94
CA ALA A 348 -11.48 0.03 -11.73
C ALA A 348 -11.14 -1.47 -11.62
N ASP A 349 -11.19 -2.20 -12.72
CA ASP A 349 -10.81 -3.62 -12.78
C ASP A 349 -9.33 -3.83 -12.44
N LYS A 350 -8.48 -2.85 -12.79
CA LYS A 350 -7.06 -2.80 -12.40
C LYS A 350 -6.83 -2.32 -10.95
N GLY A 351 -7.90 -2.02 -10.21
CA GLY A 351 -7.84 -1.60 -8.81
C GLY A 351 -7.61 -0.10 -8.59
N TYR A 352 -7.72 0.74 -9.62
CA TYR A 352 -7.51 2.17 -9.45
C TYR A 352 -8.64 2.79 -8.62
N ILE A 353 -8.30 3.24 -7.42
CA ILE A 353 -9.29 3.58 -6.37
C ILE A 353 -10.20 4.74 -6.75
N HIS A 354 -9.71 5.74 -7.48
CA HIS A 354 -10.51 6.86 -7.95
C HIS A 354 -11.53 6.43 -9.01
N ALA A 355 -11.16 5.48 -9.88
CA ALA A 355 -12.08 4.92 -10.87
C ALA A 355 -13.20 4.09 -10.22
N LEU A 356 -12.89 3.36 -9.15
CA LEU A 356 -13.93 2.66 -8.37
C LEU A 356 -14.96 3.63 -7.79
N ASN A 357 -14.50 4.77 -7.24
CA ASN A 357 -15.39 5.80 -6.70
C ASN A 357 -16.27 6.40 -7.81
N ASN A 358 -15.65 6.88 -8.90
CA ASN A 358 -16.37 7.59 -9.96
C ASN A 358 -17.36 6.67 -10.69
N LEU A 359 -16.94 5.44 -11.02
CA LEU A 359 -17.84 4.44 -11.59
C LEU A 359 -18.99 4.08 -10.65
N GLY A 360 -18.72 3.99 -9.35
CA GLY A 360 -19.74 3.78 -8.32
C GLY A 360 -20.80 4.87 -8.30
N VAL A 361 -20.38 6.14 -8.37
CA VAL A 361 -21.28 7.30 -8.46
C VAL A 361 -22.10 7.25 -9.76
N MET A 362 -21.49 6.91 -10.90
CA MET A 362 -22.20 6.81 -12.17
C MET A 362 -23.28 5.72 -12.15
N TYR A 363 -23.04 4.57 -11.52
CA TYR A 363 -24.08 3.56 -11.31
C TYR A 363 -25.21 4.04 -10.40
N ILE A 364 -24.89 4.77 -9.32
CA ILE A 364 -25.90 5.37 -8.42
C ILE A 364 -26.78 6.35 -9.17
N ASN A 365 -26.18 7.17 -10.04
CA ASN A 365 -26.86 8.25 -10.75
C ASN A 365 -27.51 7.79 -12.08
N GLY A 366 -27.14 6.63 -12.60
CA GLY A 366 -27.58 6.18 -13.93
C GLY A 366 -26.95 6.98 -15.08
N GLN A 367 -25.74 7.49 -14.89
CA GLN A 367 -25.00 8.28 -15.89
C GLN A 367 -24.22 7.36 -16.85
N GLY A 368 -24.62 7.33 -18.11
CA GLY A 368 -24.01 6.47 -19.14
C GLY A 368 -24.21 4.94 -18.93
N VAL A 369 -24.91 4.57 -17.88
CA VAL A 369 -25.30 3.19 -17.54
C VAL A 369 -26.70 3.15 -16.98
N LYS A 370 -27.34 1.98 -17.01
CA LYS A 370 -28.57 1.78 -16.24
C LYS A 370 -28.29 1.96 -14.75
N GLN A 371 -29.12 2.74 -14.07
CA GLN A 371 -29.01 2.96 -12.63
C GLN A 371 -29.03 1.63 -11.88
N ASP A 372 -28.03 1.41 -11.01
CA ASP A 372 -27.88 0.23 -10.18
C ASP A 372 -27.21 0.58 -8.86
N PHE A 373 -28.04 0.72 -7.82
CA PHE A 373 -27.56 1.07 -6.48
C PHE A 373 -26.70 -0.04 -5.85
N ALA A 374 -26.98 -1.31 -6.15
CA ALA A 374 -26.22 -2.43 -5.60
C ALA A 374 -24.80 -2.46 -6.18
N ALA A 375 -24.68 -2.32 -7.50
CA ALA A 375 -23.40 -2.24 -8.18
C ALA A 375 -22.61 -1.00 -7.73
N GLY A 376 -23.27 0.17 -7.69
CA GLY A 376 -22.64 1.42 -7.22
C GLY A 376 -22.15 1.33 -5.77
N ASN A 377 -22.98 0.78 -4.88
CA ASN A 377 -22.60 0.56 -3.48
C ASN A 377 -21.40 -0.38 -3.32
N ALA A 378 -21.36 -1.49 -4.07
CA ALA A 378 -20.24 -2.42 -4.05
C ALA A 378 -18.92 -1.75 -4.45
N LEU A 379 -18.93 -0.90 -5.49
CA LEU A 379 -17.76 -0.14 -5.95
C LEU A 379 -17.33 0.90 -4.92
N LEU A 380 -18.28 1.68 -4.35
CA LEU A 380 -17.97 2.65 -3.30
C LEU A 380 -17.43 1.99 -2.01
N LYS A 381 -17.98 0.85 -1.62
CA LYS A 381 -17.46 0.05 -0.48
C LYS A 381 -16.02 -0.37 -0.76
N ARG A 382 -15.75 -0.90 -1.95
CA ARG A 382 -14.40 -1.27 -2.34
C ARG A 382 -13.47 -0.06 -2.35
N ALA A 383 -13.86 1.06 -2.94
CA ALA A 383 -13.06 2.29 -2.91
C ALA A 383 -12.79 2.77 -1.48
N ARG A 384 -13.81 2.76 -0.60
CA ARG A 384 -13.69 3.11 0.81
C ARG A 384 -12.73 2.18 1.56
N SER A 385 -12.84 0.87 1.38
CA SER A 385 -11.94 -0.10 2.01
C SER A 385 -10.49 0.07 1.58
N LEU A 386 -10.26 0.65 0.40
CA LEU A 386 -8.96 1.03 -0.13
C LEU A 386 -8.52 2.46 0.29
N GLY A 387 -9.26 3.10 1.20
CA GLY A 387 -8.91 4.41 1.77
C GLY A 387 -9.38 5.62 1.00
N HIS A 388 -10.27 5.49 0.01
CA HIS A 388 -10.78 6.62 -0.75
C HIS A 388 -11.74 7.47 0.09
N LEU A 389 -11.30 8.65 0.52
CA LEU A 389 -12.08 9.51 1.42
C LEU A 389 -13.40 9.96 0.80
N GLN A 390 -13.42 10.33 -0.49
CA GLN A 390 -14.64 10.78 -1.17
C GLN A 390 -15.68 9.65 -1.30
N ALA A 391 -15.24 8.37 -1.45
CA ALA A 391 -16.16 7.25 -1.45
C ALA A 391 -16.93 7.14 -0.13
N ARG A 392 -16.25 7.40 1.00
CA ARG A 392 -16.93 7.49 2.31
C ARG A 392 -17.96 8.61 2.34
N VAL A 393 -17.60 9.79 1.83
CA VAL A 393 -18.52 10.94 1.74
C VAL A 393 -19.72 10.62 0.85
N ASN A 394 -19.49 10.00 -0.30
CA ASN A 394 -20.53 9.61 -1.26
C ASN A 394 -21.52 8.60 -0.65
N MET A 395 -21.03 7.65 0.17
CA MET A 395 -21.90 6.69 0.87
C MET A 395 -22.73 7.33 1.99
N GLN A 396 -22.26 8.42 2.59
CA GLN A 396 -22.87 9.09 3.74
C GLN A 396 -23.66 10.36 3.37
N GLY A 397 -23.39 10.96 2.21
CA GLY A 397 -23.81 12.31 1.88
C GLY A 397 -25.24 12.42 1.37
N THR A 398 -25.80 11.39 0.73
CA THR A 398 -27.14 11.43 0.16
C THR A 398 -28.15 10.85 1.15
N ASP A 399 -29.18 11.61 1.50
CA ASP A 399 -30.34 11.13 2.27
C ASP A 399 -31.42 10.61 1.30
N PHE A 400 -31.49 9.29 1.19
CA PHE A 400 -32.46 8.62 0.32
C PHE A 400 -33.89 8.65 0.85
N SER A 401 -34.12 9.14 2.08
CA SER A 401 -35.46 9.26 2.65
C SER A 401 -36.40 10.13 1.80
N VAL A 402 -35.83 11.09 1.03
CA VAL A 402 -36.60 11.97 0.12
C VAL A 402 -37.23 11.19 -1.05
N LEU A 403 -36.71 10.01 -1.39
CA LEU A 403 -37.21 9.17 -2.46
C LEU A 403 -38.20 8.10 -1.95
N PHE A 404 -38.26 7.89 -0.65
CA PHE A 404 -39.00 6.78 -0.03
C PHE A 404 -40.48 7.13 0.11
N LYS A 405 -41.30 6.11 -0.09
CA LYS A 405 -42.75 6.09 0.22
C LYS A 405 -42.99 5.10 1.36
N ALA A 406 -44.25 4.91 1.72
CA ALA A 406 -44.62 4.05 2.86
C ALA A 406 -44.05 2.63 2.77
N PRO A 407 -44.01 1.94 1.61
CA PRO A 407 -43.40 0.60 1.54
C PRO A 407 -41.92 0.57 1.90
N GLU A 408 -41.11 1.52 1.38
CA GLU A 408 -39.68 1.59 1.65
C GLU A 408 -39.41 1.95 3.10
N PHE A 409 -40.17 2.89 3.66
CA PHE A 409 -40.07 3.22 5.09
C PHE A 409 -40.47 2.03 5.99
N ALA A 410 -41.46 1.25 5.59
CA ALA A 410 -41.86 0.05 6.32
C ALA A 410 -40.71 -0.99 6.37
N GLU A 411 -39.91 -1.13 5.32
CA GLU A 411 -38.74 -2.00 5.34
C GLU A 411 -37.68 -1.50 6.34
N VAL A 412 -37.40 -0.19 6.36
CA VAL A 412 -36.51 0.42 7.36
C VAL A 412 -37.03 0.17 8.78
N GLN A 413 -38.33 0.41 9.02
CA GLN A 413 -38.97 0.16 10.32
C GLN A 413 -38.86 -1.31 10.75
N LYS A 414 -39.07 -2.27 9.84
CA LYS A 414 -38.89 -3.71 10.14
C LYS A 414 -37.48 -4.02 10.67
N ARG A 415 -36.45 -3.40 10.09
CA ARG A 415 -35.06 -3.57 10.56
C ARG A 415 -34.83 -2.94 11.92
N LEU A 416 -35.38 -1.75 12.16
CA LEU A 416 -35.30 -1.06 13.45
C LEU A 416 -36.03 -1.83 14.55
N ILE A 417 -37.18 -2.43 14.23
CA ILE A 417 -37.94 -3.28 15.16
C ILE A 417 -37.17 -4.58 15.48
N ALA A 418 -36.66 -5.25 14.45
CA ALA A 418 -35.88 -6.47 14.62
C ALA A 418 -34.59 -6.24 15.43
N GLY A 419 -34.00 -5.04 15.33
CA GLY A 419 -32.83 -4.62 16.12
C GLY A 419 -33.17 -4.08 17.52
N GLY A 420 -34.46 -3.99 17.89
CA GLY A 420 -34.89 -3.49 19.21
C GLY A 420 -34.83 -1.96 19.36
N PHE A 421 -34.65 -1.20 18.27
CA PHE A 421 -34.60 0.26 18.30
C PHE A 421 -35.94 0.94 18.12
N LEU A 422 -36.94 0.23 17.60
CA LEU A 422 -38.31 0.71 17.40
C LEU A 422 -39.30 -0.32 17.92
N SER A 423 -40.39 0.13 18.56
CA SER A 423 -41.50 -0.69 19.04
C SER A 423 -42.74 -0.46 18.18
N GLY A 424 -43.61 -1.47 18.06
CA GLY A 424 -44.87 -1.39 17.33
C GLY A 424 -44.82 -2.07 15.95
N GLN A 425 -45.68 -1.60 15.03
CA GLN A 425 -45.78 -2.15 13.68
C GLN A 425 -45.02 -1.27 12.66
N ALA A 426 -44.54 -1.88 11.60
CA ALA A 426 -43.94 -1.16 10.46
C ALA A 426 -45.07 -0.59 9.58
N ASP A 427 -45.54 0.62 9.91
CA ASP A 427 -46.66 1.31 9.27
C ASP A 427 -46.27 2.14 8.05
N GLY A 428 -44.95 2.25 7.75
CA GLY A 428 -44.41 3.07 6.67
C GLY A 428 -44.44 4.58 6.96
N ASN A 429 -44.75 4.99 8.18
CA ASN A 429 -44.76 6.40 8.59
C ASN A 429 -43.38 6.80 9.17
N PHE A 430 -42.64 7.64 8.46
CA PHE A 430 -41.34 8.14 8.89
C PHE A 430 -41.46 9.34 9.82
N GLY A 431 -42.21 9.17 10.91
CA GLY A 431 -42.46 10.18 11.93
C GLY A 431 -41.26 10.33 12.92
N PRO A 432 -41.46 11.22 13.96
CA PRO A 432 -40.41 11.53 14.94
C PRO A 432 -39.86 10.28 15.66
N GLY A 433 -40.73 9.31 15.98
CA GLY A 433 -40.33 8.05 16.64
C GLY A 433 -39.40 7.19 15.76
N THR A 434 -39.74 7.04 14.47
CA THR A 434 -38.90 6.31 13.51
C THR A 434 -37.56 7.00 13.29
N LYS A 435 -37.56 8.35 13.21
CA LYS A 435 -36.31 9.14 13.08
C LYS A 435 -35.40 8.98 14.30
N ALA A 436 -35.96 9.06 15.50
CA ALA A 436 -35.19 8.85 16.73
C ALA A 436 -34.61 7.43 16.82
N ALA A 437 -35.40 6.41 16.46
CA ALA A 437 -34.96 5.02 16.41
C ALA A 437 -33.83 4.82 15.40
N LEU A 438 -33.93 5.44 14.22
CA LEU A 438 -32.87 5.41 13.19
C LEU A 438 -31.57 6.03 13.72
N GLN A 439 -31.63 7.18 14.39
CA GLN A 439 -30.45 7.82 14.97
C GLN A 439 -29.81 6.94 16.08
N GLN A 440 -30.62 6.30 16.91
CA GLN A 440 -30.12 5.36 17.90
C GLN A 440 -29.42 4.15 17.25
N TYR A 441 -30.02 3.59 16.21
CA TYR A 441 -29.42 2.54 15.42
C TYR A 441 -28.07 2.96 14.82
N GLN A 442 -28.02 4.14 14.20
CA GLN A 442 -26.81 4.68 13.59
C GLN A 442 -25.71 4.87 14.63
N ARG A 443 -26.00 5.45 15.79
CA ARG A 443 -25.04 5.58 16.91
C ARG A 443 -24.51 4.25 17.41
N ALA A 444 -25.42 3.30 17.66
CA ALA A 444 -25.05 1.98 18.15
C ALA A 444 -24.10 1.23 17.19
N ASN A 445 -24.24 1.48 15.88
CA ASN A 445 -23.45 0.83 14.84
C ASN A 445 -22.34 1.74 14.27
N LYS A 446 -22.03 2.87 14.92
CA LYS A 446 -20.99 3.82 14.49
C LYS A 446 -21.17 4.35 13.05
N LEU A 447 -22.42 4.50 12.62
CA LEU A 447 -22.79 5.04 11.33
C LEU A 447 -23.02 6.56 11.43
N ALA A 448 -22.95 7.26 10.29
CA ALA A 448 -23.24 8.68 10.25
C ALA A 448 -24.75 8.96 10.49
N GLU A 449 -25.07 9.90 11.38
CA GLU A 449 -26.44 10.31 11.69
C GLU A 449 -26.96 11.33 10.65
N LYS A 450 -26.99 10.94 9.36
CA LYS A 450 -27.37 11.82 8.24
C LYS A 450 -28.57 11.25 7.45
N GLY A 451 -29.71 11.08 8.13
CA GLY A 451 -30.89 10.52 7.47
C GLY A 451 -30.70 9.05 7.05
N ILE A 452 -31.38 8.62 5.99
CA ILE A 452 -31.26 7.27 5.43
C ILE A 452 -30.19 7.29 4.34
N SER A 453 -28.92 7.19 4.74
CA SER A 453 -27.78 7.16 3.80
C SER A 453 -27.58 5.77 3.17
N LEU A 454 -26.81 5.73 2.08
CA LEU A 454 -26.40 4.46 1.44
C LEU A 454 -25.65 3.55 2.44
N GLU A 455 -24.79 4.13 3.28
CA GLU A 455 -24.07 3.39 4.35
C GLU A 455 -25.06 2.76 5.35
N THR A 456 -26.10 3.50 5.76
CA THR A 456 -27.14 3.00 6.64
C THR A 456 -27.95 1.87 6.00
N LEU A 457 -28.36 2.04 4.74
CA LEU A 457 -29.10 1.03 3.99
C LEU A 457 -28.29 -0.23 3.74
N ASP A 458 -27.01 -0.08 3.45
CA ASP A 458 -26.09 -1.21 3.29
C ASP A 458 -25.97 -2.01 4.61
N HIS A 459 -25.76 -1.33 5.72
CA HIS A 459 -25.70 -1.96 7.05
C HIS A 459 -26.99 -2.70 7.43
N MET A 460 -28.15 -2.18 6.96
CA MET A 460 -29.46 -2.80 7.13
C MET A 460 -29.75 -3.92 6.09
N ASN A 461 -28.89 -4.13 5.10
CA ASN A 461 -29.14 -4.95 3.91
C ASN A 461 -30.39 -4.51 3.12
N LEU A 462 -30.57 -3.20 2.94
CA LEU A 462 -31.74 -2.57 2.29
C LEU A 462 -31.38 -1.74 1.06
N VAL A 463 -30.16 -1.86 0.50
CA VAL A 463 -29.76 -1.08 -0.69
C VAL A 463 -30.70 -1.31 -1.88
N SER A 464 -31.23 -2.52 -2.03
CA SER A 464 -32.20 -2.89 -3.08
C SER A 464 -33.59 -2.22 -2.93
N VAL A 465 -33.87 -1.62 -1.79
CA VAL A 465 -35.14 -0.94 -1.51
C VAL A 465 -35.17 0.47 -2.10
N ILE A 466 -34.02 1.05 -2.44
CA ILE A 466 -33.93 2.42 -3.00
C ILE A 466 -34.67 2.47 -4.33
N PRO A 467 -35.71 3.32 -4.48
CA PRO A 467 -36.40 3.51 -5.75
C PRO A 467 -35.50 4.14 -6.82
N ALA A 468 -35.68 3.76 -8.06
CA ALA A 468 -35.00 4.42 -9.17
C ALA A 468 -35.39 5.90 -9.25
N PHE A 469 -34.45 6.79 -9.53
CA PHE A 469 -34.66 8.22 -9.70
C PHE A 469 -33.88 8.75 -10.91
N SER A 470 -34.30 9.90 -11.46
CA SER A 470 -33.52 10.65 -12.45
C SER A 470 -33.04 11.95 -11.80
N LEU A 471 -31.77 12.28 -11.99
CA LEU A 471 -31.27 13.62 -11.70
C LEU A 471 -31.86 14.55 -12.77
N GLN A 472 -32.69 15.51 -12.35
CA GLN A 472 -33.19 16.57 -13.22
C GLN A 472 -32.14 17.66 -13.39
#